data_ce0625b35a47d84c103eac59672852b3
#
_entry.id   ce0625b35a47d84c103eac59672852b3
#
_cell.length_a   1.000
_cell.length_b   1.000
_cell.length_c   1.000
_cell.angle_alpha   90.00
_cell.angle_beta   90.00
_cell.angle_gamma   90.00
#
_symmetry.space_group_name_H-M   'P 1'
#
loop_
_entity.id
_entity.type
_entity.pdbx_description
1 polymer ?
#
loop_
_entity_poly.entity_id
_entity_poly.type
_entity_poly.pdbx_seq_one_letter_code
_entity_poly.pdbx_strand_id
1 'polypeptide(L)'
;MGRPVVLASAPDAGGYIGPGWFAALVTAARETIPEARFSAFLDCGDNVGAALAAIRAEVEGVIFTGRADVVRRLADIAQQHRVQFETSRPAGARDLGDDLFASPESLERRCAEFFR
;
A
#
# COMPACT_ATOMS: atom_id res chain seq x y z
N MET A 1 14.45 19.10 1.73
CA MET A 1 14.00 17.87 1.16
C MET A 1 13.64 16.88 2.22
N GLY A 2 12.42 16.40 2.19
CA GLY A 2 11.96 15.46 3.18
C GLY A 2 12.51 14.06 2.94
N ARG A 3 12.59 13.28 4.01
CA ARG A 3 12.91 11.86 3.90
C ARG A 3 11.75 11.13 3.22
N PRO A 4 12.02 10.04 2.50
CA PRO A 4 10.94 9.20 2.00
C PRO A 4 10.04 8.73 3.14
N VAL A 5 8.75 8.74 2.91
CA VAL A 5 7.74 8.31 3.90
C VAL A 5 7.15 7.00 3.42
N VAL A 6 6.94 6.08 4.36
CA VAL A 6 6.24 4.84 4.08
C VAL A 6 4.80 5.00 4.58
N LEU A 7 3.86 4.85 3.67
CA LEU A 7 2.43 4.93 3.97
C LEU A 7 1.85 3.53 3.90
N ALA A 8 0.99 3.20 4.84
CA ALA A 8 0.31 1.91 4.83
C ALA A 8 -1.17 2.12 5.05
N SER A 9 -1.99 1.33 4.36
CA SER A 9 -3.42 1.31 4.60
C SER A 9 -3.70 0.80 6.02
N ALA A 10 -4.93 0.95 6.48
CA ALA A 10 -5.36 0.35 7.73
C ALA A 10 -5.10 -1.16 7.70
N PRO A 11 -4.86 -1.79 8.86
CA PRO A 11 -4.67 -3.24 8.89
C PRO A 11 -5.82 -3.98 8.21
N ASP A 12 -5.49 -4.99 7.41
CA ASP A 12 -6.44 -5.83 6.68
C ASP A 12 -7.29 -5.10 5.65
N ALA A 13 -6.95 -3.85 5.31
CA ALA A 13 -7.73 -3.07 4.35
C ALA A 13 -7.84 -3.75 2.99
N GLY A 14 -6.82 -4.51 2.57
CA GLY A 14 -6.85 -5.24 1.32
C GLY A 14 -7.97 -6.26 1.22
N GLY A 15 -8.55 -6.66 2.36
CA GLY A 15 -9.68 -7.58 2.37
C GLY A 15 -11.01 -6.94 1.96
N TYR A 16 -11.10 -5.61 2.00
CA TYR A 16 -12.35 -4.91 1.67
C TYR A 16 -12.16 -3.73 0.71
N ILE A 17 -10.94 -3.31 0.46
CA ILE A 17 -10.66 -2.25 -0.51
C ILE A 17 -10.10 -2.87 -1.77
N GLY A 18 -10.68 -2.55 -2.92
CA GLY A 18 -10.20 -3.07 -4.18
C GLY A 18 -8.77 -2.58 -4.49
N PRO A 19 -7.88 -3.46 -4.94
CA PRO A 19 -6.50 -3.07 -5.23
C PRO A 19 -6.41 -2.06 -6.37
N GLY A 20 -7.30 -2.13 -7.35
CA GLY A 20 -7.35 -1.14 -8.42
C GLY A 20 -7.70 0.24 -7.89
N TRP A 21 -8.62 0.31 -6.95
CA TRP A 21 -8.98 1.56 -6.29
C TRP A 21 -7.79 2.14 -5.53
N PHE A 22 -7.09 1.29 -4.78
CA PHE A 22 -5.91 1.72 -4.03
C PHE A 22 -4.82 2.26 -4.97
N ALA A 23 -4.55 1.53 -6.06
CA ALA A 23 -3.55 1.95 -7.04
C ALA A 23 -3.93 3.30 -7.68
N ALA A 24 -5.22 3.49 -7.99
CA ALA A 24 -5.69 4.75 -8.57
C ALA A 24 -5.54 5.91 -7.60
N LEU A 25 -5.83 5.69 -6.32
CA LEU A 25 -5.64 6.71 -5.30
C LEU A 25 -4.18 7.14 -5.16
N VAL A 26 -3.28 6.17 -5.16
CA VAL A 26 -1.84 6.45 -5.06
C VAL A 26 -1.37 7.23 -6.28
N THR A 27 -1.79 6.82 -7.47
CA THR A 27 -1.44 7.52 -8.70
C THR A 27 -1.93 8.97 -8.66
N ALA A 28 -3.17 9.18 -8.24
CA ALA A 28 -3.73 10.53 -8.13
C ALA A 28 -2.93 11.39 -7.14
N ALA A 29 -2.53 10.82 -6.02
CA ALA A 29 -1.71 11.54 -5.04
C ALA A 29 -0.36 11.93 -5.62
N ARG A 30 0.27 11.04 -6.38
CA ARG A 30 1.57 11.34 -7.00
C ARG A 30 1.47 12.45 -8.04
N GLU A 31 0.38 12.48 -8.79
CA GLU A 31 0.15 13.54 -9.77
C GLU A 31 -0.10 14.89 -9.11
N THR A 32 -0.75 14.88 -7.94
CA THR A 32 -1.10 16.12 -7.23
C THR A 32 0.09 16.68 -6.47
N ILE A 33 0.94 15.82 -5.92
CA ILE A 33 2.13 16.22 -5.15
C ILE A 33 3.36 15.53 -5.75
N PRO A 34 3.81 15.97 -6.94
CA PRO A 34 4.90 15.26 -7.65
C PRO A 34 6.22 15.23 -6.88
N GLU A 35 6.47 16.23 -6.03
CA GLU A 35 7.70 16.31 -5.25
C GLU A 35 7.68 15.43 -4.00
N ALA A 36 6.53 14.85 -3.64
CA ALA A 36 6.44 14.00 -2.46
C ALA A 36 7.14 12.66 -2.71
N ARG A 37 7.91 12.23 -1.73
CA ARG A 37 8.58 10.94 -1.77
C ARG A 37 7.92 10.00 -0.79
N PHE A 38 7.25 8.99 -1.30
CA PHE A 38 6.61 8.00 -0.45
C PHE A 38 6.50 6.66 -1.17
N SER A 39 6.38 5.61 -0.38
CA SER A 39 6.02 4.27 -0.83
C SER A 39 4.68 3.93 -0.17
N ALA A 40 3.76 3.36 -0.93
CA ALA A 40 2.42 3.05 -0.43
C ALA A 40 2.20 1.55 -0.42
N PHE A 41 1.79 1.03 0.74
CA PHE A 41 1.55 -0.40 0.95
C PHE A 41 0.08 -0.65 1.26
N LEU A 42 -0.48 -1.65 0.60
CA LEU A 42 -1.82 -2.15 0.93
C LEU A 42 -1.66 -3.32 1.90
N ASP A 43 -2.22 -3.18 3.10
CA ASP A 43 -2.15 -4.22 4.12
C ASP A 43 -3.25 -5.24 3.88
N CYS A 44 -2.86 -6.43 3.50
CA CYS A 44 -3.79 -7.54 3.19
C CYS A 44 -3.93 -8.52 4.34
N GLY A 45 -3.25 -8.29 5.48
CA GLY A 45 -3.29 -9.20 6.60
C GLY A 45 -2.89 -10.60 6.21
N ASP A 46 -3.69 -11.60 6.57
CA ASP A 46 -3.47 -12.99 6.18
C ASP A 46 -4.37 -13.45 5.03
N ASN A 47 -5.00 -12.52 4.34
CA ASN A 47 -5.92 -12.83 3.24
C ASN A 47 -5.14 -13.06 1.95
N VAL A 48 -4.97 -14.33 1.57
CA VAL A 48 -4.20 -14.73 0.41
C VAL A 48 -4.80 -14.19 -0.89
N GLY A 49 -6.12 -14.27 -1.02
CA GLY A 49 -6.81 -13.78 -2.21
C GLY A 49 -6.61 -12.29 -2.40
N ALA A 50 -6.71 -11.52 -1.32
CA ALA A 50 -6.50 -10.08 -1.37
C ALA A 50 -5.06 -9.74 -1.78
N ALA A 51 -4.08 -10.44 -1.18
CA ALA A 51 -2.68 -10.21 -1.51
C ALA A 51 -2.39 -10.53 -2.98
N LEU A 52 -2.91 -11.65 -3.48
CA LEU A 52 -2.70 -12.05 -4.87
C LEU A 52 -3.35 -11.05 -5.83
N ALA A 53 -4.56 -10.60 -5.53
CA ALA A 53 -5.25 -9.60 -6.34
C ALA A 53 -4.47 -8.27 -6.38
N ALA A 54 -3.93 -7.86 -5.25
CA ALA A 54 -3.13 -6.64 -5.15
C ALA A 54 -1.85 -6.75 -5.99
N ILE A 55 -1.16 -7.89 -5.92
CA ILE A 55 0.05 -8.12 -6.71
C ILE A 55 -0.27 -8.07 -8.20
N ARG A 56 -1.36 -8.73 -8.61
CA ARG A 56 -1.78 -8.73 -10.01
C ARG A 56 -2.20 -7.37 -10.52
N ALA A 57 -2.75 -6.54 -9.65
CA ALA A 57 -3.09 -5.16 -9.97
C ALA A 57 -1.87 -4.23 -9.94
N GLU A 58 -0.73 -4.76 -9.54
CA GLU A 58 0.55 -4.04 -9.52
C GLU A 58 0.50 -2.79 -8.64
N VAL A 59 -0.09 -2.92 -7.45
CA VAL A 59 0.06 -1.89 -6.42
C VAL A 59 1.55 -1.78 -6.06
N GLU A 60 1.95 -0.68 -5.44
CA GLU A 60 3.38 -0.48 -5.14
C GLU A 60 3.92 -1.49 -4.16
N GLY A 61 3.18 -1.76 -3.10
CA GLY A 61 3.61 -2.70 -2.09
C GLY A 61 2.44 -3.37 -1.40
N VAL A 62 2.71 -4.55 -0.84
CA VAL A 62 1.74 -5.37 -0.14
C VAL A 62 2.35 -5.79 1.20
N ILE A 63 1.55 -5.73 2.26
CA ILE A 63 1.88 -6.31 3.55
C ILE A 63 1.03 -7.56 3.72
N PHE A 64 1.67 -8.70 3.93
CA PHE A 64 0.99 -9.96 4.13
C PHE A 64 1.60 -10.68 5.34
N THR A 65 0.75 -11.00 6.33
CA THR A 65 1.22 -11.55 7.61
C THR A 65 0.76 -12.99 7.84
N GLY A 66 0.47 -13.72 6.76
CA GLY A 66 -0.01 -15.09 6.85
C GLY A 66 1.10 -16.14 6.97
N ARG A 67 0.78 -17.37 6.59
CA ARG A 67 1.64 -18.54 6.78
C ARG A 67 2.93 -18.43 5.97
N ALA A 68 4.01 -18.96 6.52
CA ALA A 68 5.35 -18.89 5.91
C ALA A 68 5.43 -19.56 4.53
N ASP A 69 4.74 -20.68 4.33
CA ASP A 69 4.74 -21.38 3.04
C ASP A 69 4.04 -20.55 1.96
N VAL A 70 2.97 -19.85 2.33
CA VAL A 70 2.26 -18.95 1.42
C VAL A 70 3.08 -17.71 1.14
N VAL A 71 3.76 -17.18 2.16
CA VAL A 71 4.63 -16.01 2.03
C VAL A 71 5.64 -16.22 0.91
N ARG A 72 6.30 -17.38 0.86
CA ARG A 72 7.31 -17.63 -0.17
C ARG A 72 6.74 -17.58 -1.57
N ARG A 73 5.56 -18.17 -1.77
CA ARG A 73 4.90 -18.18 -3.07
C ARG A 73 4.47 -16.79 -3.49
N LEU A 74 3.87 -16.04 -2.57
CA LEU A 74 3.43 -14.68 -2.86
C LEU A 74 4.62 -13.76 -3.12
N ALA A 75 5.71 -13.92 -2.38
CA ALA A 75 6.91 -13.12 -2.59
C ALA A 75 7.49 -13.33 -4.00
N ASP A 76 7.50 -14.58 -4.48
CA ASP A 76 7.97 -14.87 -5.84
C ASP A 76 7.10 -14.19 -6.89
N ILE A 77 5.77 -14.26 -6.72
CA ILE A 77 4.84 -13.62 -7.65
C ILE A 77 4.99 -12.10 -7.60
N ALA A 78 5.13 -11.55 -6.40
CA ALA A 78 5.34 -10.11 -6.23
C ALA A 78 6.61 -9.65 -6.95
N GLN A 79 7.68 -10.41 -6.86
CA GLN A 79 8.92 -10.07 -7.54
C GLN A 79 8.73 -10.04 -9.06
N GLN A 80 7.97 -10.98 -9.60
CA GLN A 80 7.67 -11.03 -11.05
C GLN A 80 6.90 -9.79 -11.50
N HIS A 81 6.05 -9.25 -10.63
CA HIS A 81 5.25 -8.06 -10.92
C HIS A 81 5.90 -6.77 -10.44
N ARG A 82 7.10 -6.86 -9.87
CA ARG A 82 7.82 -5.70 -9.31
C ARG A 82 7.06 -4.99 -8.20
N VAL A 83 6.35 -5.78 -7.40
CA VAL A 83 5.62 -5.28 -6.24
C VAL A 83 6.46 -5.52 -4.99
N GLN A 84 6.63 -4.51 -4.15
CA GLN A 84 7.31 -4.68 -2.88
C GLN A 84 6.47 -5.54 -1.95
N PHE A 85 7.10 -6.46 -1.25
CA PHE A 85 6.38 -7.42 -0.43
C PHE A 85 7.00 -7.46 0.98
N GLU A 86 6.17 -7.18 1.98
CA GLU A 86 6.59 -7.14 3.38
C GLU A 86 5.76 -8.09 4.22
N THR A 87 6.39 -8.72 5.20
CA THR A 87 5.72 -9.67 6.10
C THR A 87 5.34 -9.04 7.43
N SER A 88 5.64 -7.77 7.61
CA SER A 88 5.22 -6.97 8.77
C SER A 88 5.12 -5.53 8.32
N ARG A 89 4.43 -4.71 9.11
CA ARG A 89 4.35 -3.28 8.78
C ARG A 89 5.74 -2.68 8.86
N PRO A 90 6.18 -1.96 7.81
CA PRO A 90 7.52 -1.36 7.83
C PRO A 90 7.68 -0.40 9.00
N ALA A 91 8.89 -0.36 9.57
CA ALA A 91 9.19 0.54 10.67
C ALA A 91 8.98 1.98 10.24
N GLY A 92 8.30 2.76 11.07
CA GLY A 92 8.00 4.16 10.77
C GLY A 92 6.87 4.37 9.78
N ALA A 93 6.17 3.30 9.36
CA ALA A 93 5.05 3.43 8.46
C ALA A 93 3.95 4.29 9.08
N ARG A 94 3.40 5.20 8.27
CA ARG A 94 2.28 6.04 8.67
C ARG A 94 0.99 5.35 8.28
N ASP A 95 0.08 5.24 9.26
CA ASP A 95 -1.25 4.67 9.01
C ASP A 95 -2.10 5.72 8.32
N LEU A 96 -2.65 5.36 7.17
CA LEU A 96 -3.48 6.26 6.41
C LEU A 96 -4.92 6.35 6.95
N GLY A 97 -5.36 5.34 7.69
CA GLY A 97 -6.72 5.34 8.24
C GLY A 97 -7.80 5.00 7.22
N ASP A 98 -9.02 4.80 7.71
CA ASP A 98 -10.13 4.33 6.85
C ASP A 98 -10.68 5.42 5.94
N ASP A 99 -10.75 6.65 6.42
CA ASP A 99 -11.30 7.78 5.66
C ASP A 99 -10.44 8.19 4.46
N LEU A 100 -9.21 7.70 4.39
CA LEU A 100 -8.32 7.92 3.25
C LEU A 100 -8.87 7.39 1.95
N PHE A 101 -9.68 6.36 2.01
CA PHE A 101 -10.18 5.68 0.84
C PHE A 101 -11.51 6.24 0.37
N ALA A 102 -11.96 7.33 0.99
CA ALA A 102 -13.19 8.01 0.58
C ALA A 102 -12.99 8.78 -0.72
N SER A 103 -11.80 9.36 -0.93
CA SER A 103 -11.54 10.16 -2.13
C SER A 103 -10.04 10.38 -2.34
N PRO A 104 -9.62 10.69 -3.58
CA PRO A 104 -8.23 11.10 -3.84
C PRO A 104 -7.83 12.34 -3.06
N GLU A 105 -8.76 13.26 -2.83
CA GLU A 105 -8.49 14.48 -2.05
C GLU A 105 -8.14 14.15 -0.60
N SER A 106 -8.74 13.11 -0.04
CA SER A 106 -8.41 12.67 1.31
C SER A 106 -6.98 12.20 1.40
N LEU A 107 -6.52 11.41 0.42
CA LEU A 107 -5.14 10.95 0.37
C LEU A 107 -4.17 12.11 0.17
N GLU A 108 -4.51 13.03 -0.72
CA GLU A 108 -3.72 14.23 -0.97
C GLU A 108 -3.52 15.03 0.32
N ARG A 109 -4.60 15.25 1.06
CA ARG A 109 -4.56 15.99 2.32
C ARG A 109 -3.66 15.31 3.34
N ARG A 110 -3.75 14.01 3.47
CA ARG A 110 -2.92 13.26 4.41
C ARG A 110 -1.46 13.28 3.99
N CYS A 111 -1.18 13.16 2.71
CA CYS A 111 0.20 13.26 2.22
C CYS A 111 0.77 14.66 2.51
N ALA A 112 -0.02 15.70 2.30
CA ALA A 112 0.42 17.06 2.58
C ALA A 112 0.78 17.24 4.07
N GLU A 113 0.02 16.62 4.97
CA GLU A 113 0.32 16.66 6.41
C GLU A 113 1.67 15.99 6.72
N PHE A 114 1.98 14.87 6.06
CA PHE A 114 3.21 14.13 6.32
C PHE A 114 4.44 14.82 5.77
N PHE A 115 4.30 15.66 4.76
CA PHE A 115 5.42 16.29 4.07
C PHE A 115 5.61 17.77 4.41
N ARG A 116 4.89 18.25 5.39
CA ARG A 116 5.08 19.61 5.88
C ARG A 116 6.34 19.79 6.71
#